data_8a7f5240675108563bedd2dd17772729
#
_entry.id   8a7f5240675108563bedd2dd17772729
#
_cell.length_a   1.000
_cell.length_b   1.000
_cell.length_c   1.000
_cell.angle_alpha   90.00
_cell.angle_beta   90.00
_cell.angle_gamma   90.00
#
_symmetry.space_group_name_H-M   'P 1'
#
loop_
_entity.id
_entity.type
_entity.pdbx_description
1 polymer ?
#
loop_
_entity_poly.entity_id
_entity_poly.type
_entity_poly.pdbx_seq_one_letter_code
_entity_poly.pdbx_strand_id
1 'polypeptide(L)'
;MQAVINVAIAPLTTNPALWAQNPQQSRLVDELLLGMPVEITGEAEQHMVPVRTFYGYTGWVAQDALLTGPKAEEWLVQPQMVVIARWADVLAEPRVQGACVAAGLPLGARVAVQGEPEDGWQAVTLPDGRTGYLRADALAPLYTQPCEQDQEKLRAAIAQAAKRYLGTPYRWGGKTPACAAWHTCCAVFPSGGIPS
;
A
#
# COMPACT_ATOMS: atom_id res chain seq x y z
N MET A 1 -12.44 -8.03 12.45
CA MET A 1 -11.16 -7.75 13.18
C MET A 1 -10.25 -6.96 12.25
N GLN A 2 -9.62 -5.90 12.74
CA GLN A 2 -8.68 -5.11 11.92
C GLN A 2 -7.33 -5.84 11.77
N ALA A 3 -6.76 -5.73 10.57
CA ALA A 3 -5.43 -6.21 10.24
C ALA A 3 -4.71 -5.20 9.32
N VAL A 4 -3.42 -5.39 9.15
CA VAL A 4 -2.55 -4.52 8.33
C VAL A 4 -1.76 -5.38 7.35
N ILE A 5 -1.60 -4.92 6.13
CA ILE A 5 -0.74 -5.58 5.13
C ILE A 5 0.73 -5.40 5.54
N ASN A 6 1.43 -6.51 5.71
CA ASN A 6 2.81 -6.55 6.22
C ASN A 6 3.86 -6.96 5.16
N VAL A 7 3.47 -7.01 3.92
CA VAL A 7 4.35 -7.26 2.76
C VAL A 7 4.26 -6.11 1.77
N ALA A 8 5.28 -5.92 0.93
CA ALA A 8 5.30 -4.81 -0.02
C ALA A 8 4.04 -4.78 -0.89
N ILE A 9 3.62 -5.94 -1.39
CA ILE A 9 2.44 -6.13 -2.24
C ILE A 9 1.79 -7.47 -1.88
N ALA A 10 0.51 -7.44 -1.50
CA ALA A 10 -0.29 -8.63 -1.26
C ALA A 10 -1.42 -8.70 -2.30
N PRO A 11 -1.52 -9.77 -3.11
CA PRO A 11 -2.64 -9.93 -4.03
C PRO A 11 -3.93 -10.22 -3.27
N LEU A 12 -4.98 -9.46 -3.58
CA LEU A 12 -6.35 -9.75 -3.18
C LEU A 12 -7.01 -10.58 -4.28
N THR A 13 -7.47 -11.79 -3.97
CA THR A 13 -7.96 -12.75 -4.97
C THR A 13 -9.39 -13.20 -4.72
N THR A 14 -10.05 -13.73 -5.75
CA THR A 14 -11.45 -14.17 -5.63
C THR A 14 -11.61 -15.54 -5.00
N ASN A 15 -10.61 -16.42 -5.10
CA ASN A 15 -10.75 -17.82 -4.71
C ASN A 15 -9.47 -18.38 -4.07
N PRO A 16 -9.52 -18.78 -2.79
CA PRO A 16 -8.36 -19.29 -2.06
C PRO A 16 -7.87 -20.64 -2.63
N ALA A 17 -8.78 -21.54 -3.03
CA ALA A 17 -8.42 -22.85 -3.55
C ALA A 17 -7.67 -22.77 -4.89
N LEU A 18 -8.09 -21.88 -5.76
CA LEU A 18 -7.40 -21.66 -7.05
C LEU A 18 -6.05 -21.00 -6.84
N TRP A 19 -5.91 -20.11 -5.85
CA TRP A 19 -4.63 -19.51 -5.53
C TRP A 19 -3.60 -20.54 -5.08
N ALA A 20 -4.00 -21.49 -4.24
CA ALA A 20 -3.12 -22.55 -3.74
C ALA A 20 -2.68 -23.52 -4.86
N GLN A 21 -3.55 -23.80 -5.85
CA GLN A 21 -3.28 -24.74 -6.94
C GLN A 21 -2.58 -24.06 -8.14
N ASN A 22 -3.04 -22.91 -8.53
CA ASN A 22 -2.51 -22.13 -9.65
C ASN A 22 -2.84 -20.65 -9.48
N PRO A 23 -1.88 -19.82 -8.98
CA PRO A 23 -2.09 -18.39 -8.79
C PRO A 23 -2.54 -17.63 -10.05
N GLN A 24 -2.19 -18.14 -11.24
CA GLN A 24 -2.59 -17.52 -12.51
C GLN A 24 -4.07 -17.73 -12.85
N GLN A 25 -4.72 -18.73 -12.27
CA GLN A 25 -6.16 -19.01 -12.47
C GLN A 25 -7.02 -18.28 -11.44
N SER A 26 -6.48 -17.90 -10.29
CA SER A 26 -7.21 -17.04 -9.36
C SER A 26 -7.29 -15.63 -9.90
N ARG A 27 -8.50 -15.09 -10.00
CA ARG A 27 -8.68 -13.71 -10.45
C ARG A 27 -8.12 -12.74 -9.42
N LEU A 28 -7.17 -11.92 -9.83
CA LEU A 28 -6.74 -10.77 -9.07
C LEU A 28 -7.89 -9.77 -9.00
N VAL A 29 -8.31 -9.43 -7.78
CA VAL A 29 -9.29 -8.37 -7.52
C VAL A 29 -8.57 -7.02 -7.39
N ASP A 30 -7.48 -7.01 -6.61
CA ASP A 30 -6.69 -5.82 -6.31
C ASP A 30 -5.29 -6.22 -5.81
N GLU A 31 -4.37 -5.27 -5.76
CA GLU A 31 -3.10 -5.37 -5.05
C GLU A 31 -3.16 -4.50 -3.79
N LEU A 32 -3.00 -5.14 -2.63
CA LEU A 32 -2.92 -4.44 -1.35
C LEU A 32 -1.47 -4.14 -1.02
N LEU A 33 -1.20 -2.93 -0.54
CA LEU A 33 0.15 -2.43 -0.34
C LEU A 33 0.53 -2.39 1.13
N LEU A 34 1.82 -2.46 1.43
CA LEU A 34 2.35 -2.39 2.79
C LEU A 34 1.69 -1.28 3.60
N GLY A 35 1.33 -1.59 4.84
CA GLY A 35 0.73 -0.65 5.79
C GLY A 35 -0.75 -0.35 5.55
N MET A 36 -1.37 -0.86 4.49
CA MET A 36 -2.81 -0.68 4.27
C MET A 36 -3.64 -1.44 5.30
N PRO A 37 -4.66 -0.78 5.92
CA PRO A 37 -5.62 -1.44 6.78
C PRO A 37 -6.60 -2.29 5.98
N VAL A 38 -6.96 -3.45 6.53
CA VAL A 38 -8.03 -4.31 6.04
C VAL A 38 -8.85 -4.86 7.20
N GLU A 39 -10.10 -5.17 6.94
CA GLU A 39 -10.98 -5.84 7.88
C GLU A 39 -11.04 -7.33 7.56
N ILE A 40 -10.70 -8.20 8.51
CA ILE A 40 -10.92 -9.64 8.39
C ILE A 40 -12.42 -9.92 8.57
N THR A 41 -13.02 -10.60 7.59
CA THR A 41 -14.49 -10.80 7.51
C THR A 41 -14.94 -12.24 7.81
N GLY A 42 -14.02 -13.19 7.95
CA GLY A 42 -14.32 -14.58 8.23
C GLY A 42 -13.10 -15.38 8.68
N GLU A 43 -13.24 -16.69 8.74
CA GLU A 43 -12.16 -17.62 9.12
C GLU A 43 -11.20 -17.86 7.95
N ALA A 44 -9.98 -18.27 8.28
CA ALA A 44 -8.97 -18.60 7.30
C ALA A 44 -9.29 -19.97 6.64
N GLU A 45 -9.12 -20.04 5.32
CA GLU A 45 -9.23 -21.27 4.53
C GLU A 45 -7.96 -21.44 3.69
N GLN A 46 -7.32 -22.61 3.75
CA GLN A 46 -6.12 -22.94 2.96
C GLN A 46 -5.01 -21.87 3.04
N HIS A 47 -4.74 -21.36 4.25
CA HIS A 47 -3.81 -20.26 4.52
C HIS A 47 -4.17 -18.91 3.87
N MET A 48 -5.40 -18.75 3.41
CA MET A 48 -5.94 -17.49 2.92
C MET A 48 -7.00 -16.97 3.90
N VAL A 49 -7.06 -15.67 4.06
CA VAL A 49 -7.96 -14.97 4.99
C VAL A 49 -8.90 -14.09 4.18
N PRO A 50 -10.22 -14.17 4.39
CA PRO A 50 -11.15 -13.27 3.71
C PRO A 50 -11.08 -11.89 4.34
N VAL A 51 -10.90 -10.87 3.51
CA VAL A 51 -10.76 -9.49 3.96
C VAL A 51 -11.64 -8.55 3.14
N ARG A 52 -11.92 -7.38 3.76
CA ARG A 52 -12.53 -6.22 3.13
C ARG A 52 -11.56 -5.04 3.23
N THR A 53 -11.35 -4.35 2.12
CA THR A 53 -10.57 -3.11 2.09
C THR A 53 -11.41 -1.94 2.60
N PHE A 54 -10.75 -0.83 3.02
CA PHE A 54 -11.44 0.39 3.48
C PHE A 54 -12.25 1.09 2.37
N TYR A 55 -11.99 0.78 1.09
CA TYR A 55 -12.74 1.25 -0.08
C TYR A 55 -13.75 0.22 -0.63
N GLY A 56 -14.03 -0.86 0.12
CA GLY A 56 -15.16 -1.75 -0.12
C GLY A 56 -14.87 -3.01 -0.94
N TYR A 57 -13.64 -3.23 -1.42
CA TYR A 57 -13.31 -4.47 -2.13
C TYR A 57 -13.18 -5.63 -1.15
N THR A 58 -13.69 -6.79 -1.55
CA THR A 58 -13.62 -8.03 -0.78
C THR A 58 -12.87 -9.11 -1.56
N GLY A 59 -12.21 -9.99 -0.84
CA GLY A 59 -11.46 -11.10 -1.43
C GLY A 59 -10.61 -11.81 -0.39
N TRP A 60 -9.65 -12.58 -0.85
CA TRP A 60 -8.79 -13.41 -0.03
C TRP A 60 -7.33 -12.97 -0.15
N VAL A 61 -6.65 -12.90 0.98
CA VAL A 61 -5.22 -12.54 1.11
C VAL A 61 -4.49 -13.65 1.85
N ALA A 62 -3.25 -13.91 1.48
CA ALA A 62 -2.42 -14.88 2.19
C ALA A 62 -2.24 -14.48 3.68
N GLN A 63 -2.39 -15.44 4.57
CA GLN A 63 -2.36 -15.21 6.02
C GLN A 63 -1.02 -14.61 6.49
N ASP A 64 0.08 -15.03 5.89
CA ASP A 64 1.43 -14.52 6.17
C ASP A 64 1.68 -13.08 5.71
N ALA A 65 0.83 -12.57 4.82
CA ALA A 65 0.85 -11.16 4.40
C ALA A 65 0.15 -10.21 5.38
N LEU A 66 -0.49 -10.75 6.43
CA LEU A 66 -1.28 -9.98 7.39
C LEU A 66 -0.57 -9.86 8.74
N LEU A 67 -0.55 -8.67 9.29
CA LEU A 67 -0.26 -8.39 10.68
C LEU A 67 -1.57 -8.19 11.43
N THR A 68 -1.73 -8.87 12.56
CA THR A 68 -2.91 -8.82 13.44
C THR A 68 -2.54 -8.57 14.89
N GLY A 69 -3.52 -8.32 15.74
CA GLY A 69 -3.34 -8.13 17.18
C GLY A 69 -2.72 -6.78 17.54
N PRO A 70 -2.08 -6.67 18.72
CA PRO A 70 -1.65 -5.39 19.30
C PRO A 70 -0.76 -4.55 18.39
N LYS A 71 0.15 -5.18 17.63
CA LYS A 71 1.02 -4.48 16.68
C LYS A 71 0.23 -3.84 15.52
N ALA A 72 -0.82 -4.51 15.05
CA ALA A 72 -1.68 -3.93 14.02
C ALA A 72 -2.48 -2.74 14.57
N GLU A 73 -2.98 -2.85 15.79
CA GLU A 73 -3.70 -1.77 16.47
C GLU A 73 -2.80 -0.55 16.70
N GLU A 74 -1.58 -0.77 17.17
CA GLU A 74 -0.56 0.27 17.32
C GLU A 74 -0.25 0.94 15.98
N TRP A 75 -0.05 0.17 14.91
CA TRP A 75 0.19 0.70 13.58
C TRP A 75 -0.91 1.64 13.09
N LEU A 76 -2.17 1.28 13.31
CA LEU A 76 -3.33 2.04 12.83
C LEU A 76 -3.46 3.44 13.44
N VAL A 77 -2.85 3.67 14.60
CA VAL A 77 -2.91 4.97 15.29
C VAL A 77 -1.63 5.81 15.15
N GLN A 78 -0.56 5.24 14.59
CA GLN A 78 0.69 5.97 14.37
C GLN A 78 0.58 6.99 13.22
N PRO A 79 1.33 8.10 13.28
CA PRO A 79 1.47 9.00 12.15
C PRO A 79 2.11 8.27 10.97
N GLN A 80 1.44 8.30 9.82
CA GLN A 80 1.88 7.60 8.63
C GLN A 80 2.14 8.58 7.49
N MET A 81 3.11 8.22 6.65
CA MET A 81 3.33 8.82 5.34
C MET A 81 3.15 7.78 4.24
N VAL A 82 2.89 8.24 3.04
CA VAL A 82 2.74 7.40 1.85
C VAL A 82 3.96 7.54 0.95
N VAL A 83 4.43 6.42 0.42
CA VAL A 83 5.48 6.38 -0.61
C VAL A 83 4.92 6.98 -1.90
N ILE A 84 5.58 8.03 -2.41
CA ILE A 84 5.23 8.71 -3.67
C ILE A 84 6.23 8.43 -4.80
N ALA A 85 7.38 7.85 -4.51
CA ALA A 85 8.27 7.30 -5.52
C ALA A 85 7.64 6.08 -6.20
N ARG A 86 8.01 5.79 -7.46
CA ARG A 86 7.52 4.56 -8.13
C ARG A 86 7.85 3.31 -7.33
N TRP A 87 9.10 3.24 -6.86
CA TRP A 87 9.64 2.22 -5.97
C TRP A 87 10.56 2.87 -4.96
N ALA A 88 10.58 2.37 -3.75
CA ALA A 88 11.48 2.82 -2.70
C ALA A 88 11.97 1.62 -1.87
N ASP A 89 13.22 1.68 -1.45
CA ASP A 89 13.81 0.69 -0.54
C ASP A 89 14.04 1.34 0.82
N VAL A 90 13.65 0.65 1.88
CA VAL A 90 14.00 1.04 3.26
C VAL A 90 15.40 0.53 3.55
N LEU A 91 16.30 1.42 3.90
CA LEU A 91 17.70 1.11 4.16
C LEU A 91 17.99 1.14 5.67
N ALA A 92 18.93 0.32 6.12
CA ALA A 92 19.32 0.26 7.53
C ALA A 92 20.04 1.53 8.03
N GLU A 93 20.63 2.30 7.10
CA GLU A 93 21.37 3.50 7.37
C GLU A 93 20.95 4.62 6.40
N PRO A 94 21.06 5.91 6.79
CA PRO A 94 20.69 7.05 5.93
C PRO A 94 21.75 7.30 4.84
N ARG A 95 22.02 6.30 4.01
CA ARG A 95 22.98 6.36 2.88
C ARG A 95 22.59 5.42 1.76
N VAL A 96 22.89 5.77 0.51
CA VAL A 96 22.49 5.04 -0.69
C VAL A 96 23.02 3.60 -0.73
N GLN A 97 24.16 3.33 -0.10
CA GLN A 97 24.80 1.99 -0.07
C GLN A 97 24.49 1.23 1.23
N GLY A 98 23.49 1.68 2.00
CA GLY A 98 23.02 0.98 3.20
C GLY A 98 22.44 -0.40 2.89
N ALA A 99 22.53 -1.33 3.85
CA ALA A 99 21.88 -2.61 3.74
C ALA A 99 20.35 -2.41 3.61
N CYS A 100 19.70 -3.21 2.76
CA CYS A 100 18.27 -3.12 2.55
C CYS A 100 17.51 -3.83 3.68
N VAL A 101 16.61 -3.13 4.36
CA VAL A 101 15.68 -3.65 5.38
C VAL A 101 14.41 -4.16 4.73
N ALA A 102 13.88 -3.41 3.75
CA ALA A 102 12.74 -3.82 2.93
C ALA A 102 12.88 -3.22 1.54
N ALA A 103 12.78 -4.08 0.53
CA ALA A 103 12.95 -3.70 -0.87
C ALA A 103 11.61 -3.53 -1.59
N GLY A 104 11.61 -2.66 -2.60
CA GLY A 104 10.54 -2.58 -3.58
C GLY A 104 9.20 -2.13 -3.01
N LEU A 105 9.17 -1.19 -2.08
CA LEU A 105 7.93 -0.57 -1.65
C LEU A 105 7.35 0.25 -2.81
N PRO A 106 6.16 -0.09 -3.31
CA PRO A 106 5.56 0.62 -4.43
C PRO A 106 4.95 1.95 -4.00
N LEU A 107 4.71 2.81 -4.99
CA LEU A 107 3.87 3.99 -4.83
C LEU A 107 2.55 3.62 -4.14
N GLY A 108 2.22 4.30 -3.05
CA GLY A 108 1.03 4.05 -2.23
C GLY A 108 1.28 3.18 -0.99
N ALA A 109 2.44 2.55 -0.84
CA ALA A 109 2.82 1.88 0.40
C ALA A 109 2.91 2.89 1.56
N ARG A 110 2.61 2.44 2.78
CA ARG A 110 2.59 3.29 3.97
C ARG A 110 3.71 2.91 4.93
N VAL A 111 4.31 3.93 5.52
CA VAL A 111 5.32 3.78 6.57
C VAL A 111 4.98 4.73 7.73
N ALA A 112 5.26 4.32 8.96
CA ALA A 112 5.21 5.24 10.10
C ALA A 112 6.50 6.07 10.15
N VAL A 113 6.41 7.33 10.55
CA VAL A 113 7.55 8.23 10.58
C VAL A 113 7.99 8.52 12.01
N GLN A 114 9.29 8.70 12.18
CA GLN A 114 9.93 9.04 13.45
C GLN A 114 10.72 10.34 13.30
N GLY A 115 10.37 11.35 14.09
CA GLY A 115 11.05 12.64 14.07
C GLY A 115 10.94 13.38 12.73
N GLU A 116 11.78 14.41 12.59
CA GLU A 116 11.91 15.19 11.37
C GLU A 116 12.96 14.58 10.43
N PRO A 117 12.87 14.83 9.12
CA PRO A 117 13.89 14.40 8.18
C PRO A 117 15.25 15.05 8.49
N GLU A 118 16.33 14.27 8.38
CA GLU A 118 17.71 14.73 8.56
C GLU A 118 18.52 14.39 7.31
N ASP A 119 19.28 15.35 6.77
CA ASP A 119 20.11 15.21 5.55
C ASP A 119 19.39 14.57 4.35
N GLY A 120 18.08 14.84 4.21
CA GLY A 120 17.23 14.32 3.14
C GLY A 120 16.79 12.86 3.34
N TRP A 121 16.96 12.32 4.56
CA TRP A 121 16.50 11.00 4.97
C TRP A 121 15.45 11.11 6.07
N GLN A 122 14.44 10.26 5.99
CA GLN A 122 13.39 10.12 6.99
C GLN A 122 13.53 8.77 7.67
N ALA A 123 13.66 8.79 9.00
CA ALA A 123 13.57 7.58 9.80
C ALA A 123 12.12 7.05 9.78
N VAL A 124 11.97 5.76 9.50
CA VAL A 124 10.68 5.11 9.34
C VAL A 124 10.59 3.79 10.10
N THR A 125 9.37 3.40 10.43
CA THR A 125 9.03 2.08 10.98
C THR A 125 8.06 1.38 10.04
N LEU A 126 8.26 0.08 9.86
CA LEU A 126 7.37 -0.81 9.11
C LEU A 126 6.31 -1.41 10.05
N PRO A 127 5.20 -1.98 9.54
CA PRO A 127 4.15 -2.54 10.38
C PRO A 127 4.63 -3.61 11.37
N ASP A 128 5.61 -4.42 10.99
CA ASP A 128 6.20 -5.45 11.84
C ASP A 128 7.16 -4.94 12.93
N GLY A 129 7.44 -3.63 12.92
CA GLY A 129 8.32 -2.96 13.88
C GLY A 129 9.78 -2.85 13.41
N ARG A 130 10.15 -3.36 12.23
CA ARG A 130 11.47 -3.08 11.65
C ARG A 130 11.59 -1.59 11.35
N THR A 131 12.77 -1.04 11.62
CA THR A 131 13.09 0.38 11.39
C THR A 131 14.13 0.54 10.30
N GLY A 132 14.16 1.72 9.70
CA GLY A 132 15.16 2.08 8.70
C GLY A 132 14.94 3.49 8.18
N TYR A 133 15.48 3.77 7.02
CA TYR A 133 15.49 5.10 6.42
C TYR A 133 14.99 5.06 4.99
N LEU A 134 14.18 6.06 4.64
CA LEU A 134 13.76 6.37 3.27
C LEU A 134 14.19 7.77 2.89
N ARG A 135 14.37 8.02 1.60
CA ARG A 135 14.52 9.39 1.11
C ARG A 135 13.28 10.20 1.45
N ALA A 136 13.47 11.36 2.08
CA ALA A 136 12.36 12.22 2.49
C ALA A 136 11.53 12.70 1.29
N ASP A 137 12.17 12.93 0.13
CA ASP A 137 11.51 13.30 -1.13
C ASP A 137 10.72 12.16 -1.78
N ALA A 138 10.87 10.93 -1.31
CA ALA A 138 10.06 9.77 -1.71
C ALA A 138 8.77 9.62 -0.89
N LEU A 139 8.52 10.49 0.08
CA LEU A 139 7.39 10.41 1.00
C LEU A 139 6.49 11.65 0.88
N ALA A 140 5.21 11.46 1.14
CA ALA A 140 4.23 12.53 1.31
C ALA A 140 3.28 12.21 2.47
N PRO A 141 2.63 13.23 3.09
CA PRO A 141 1.63 13.00 4.12
C PRO A 141 0.51 12.07 3.61
N LEU A 142 0.04 11.18 4.47
CA LEU A 142 -1.14 10.37 4.20
C LEU A 142 -2.38 11.21 4.47
N TYR A 143 -3.10 11.59 3.43
CA TYR A 143 -4.36 12.30 3.56
C TYR A 143 -5.53 11.31 3.64
N THR A 144 -6.38 11.47 4.65
CA THR A 144 -7.63 10.70 4.81
C THR A 144 -8.82 11.37 4.14
N GLN A 145 -8.66 12.64 3.74
CA GLN A 145 -9.62 13.43 3.00
C GLN A 145 -8.90 14.19 1.88
N PRO A 146 -9.60 14.62 0.81
CA PRO A 146 -8.99 15.44 -0.22
C PRO A 146 -8.40 16.72 0.39
N CYS A 147 -7.11 16.95 0.15
CA CYS A 147 -6.41 18.15 0.62
C CYS A 147 -6.76 19.40 -0.21
N GLU A 148 -7.40 19.22 -1.36
CA GLU A 148 -7.82 20.29 -2.28
C GLU A 148 -9.34 20.22 -2.48
N GLN A 149 -10.02 21.34 -2.22
CA GLN A 149 -11.47 21.48 -2.38
C GLN A 149 -11.86 22.07 -3.75
N ASP A 150 -10.92 22.72 -4.44
CA ASP A 150 -11.13 23.20 -5.80
C ASP A 150 -11.12 22.00 -6.76
N GLN A 151 -12.26 21.79 -7.43
CA GLN A 151 -12.45 20.64 -8.33
C GLN A 151 -11.49 20.66 -9.53
N GLU A 152 -11.12 21.81 -10.07
CA GLU A 152 -10.19 21.88 -11.19
C GLU A 152 -8.79 21.49 -10.77
N LYS A 153 -8.32 21.98 -9.63
CA LYS A 153 -7.03 21.61 -9.06
C LYS A 153 -6.99 20.13 -8.67
N LEU A 154 -8.08 19.61 -8.09
CA LEU A 154 -8.17 18.19 -7.76
C LEU A 154 -8.08 17.32 -9.03
N ARG A 155 -8.81 17.66 -10.10
CA ARG A 155 -8.73 16.95 -11.38
C ARG A 155 -7.34 17.02 -11.98
N ALA A 156 -6.69 18.18 -11.93
CA ALA A 156 -5.31 18.35 -12.40
C ALA A 156 -4.33 17.47 -11.60
N ALA A 157 -4.48 17.42 -10.27
CA ALA A 157 -3.66 16.59 -9.41
C ALA A 157 -3.85 15.07 -9.69
N ILE A 158 -5.09 14.62 -9.89
CA ILE A 158 -5.42 13.24 -10.27
C ILE A 158 -4.78 12.91 -11.64
N ALA A 159 -4.92 13.79 -12.63
CA ALA A 159 -4.31 13.60 -13.95
C ALA A 159 -2.77 13.54 -13.87
N GLN A 160 -2.17 14.38 -13.05
CA GLN A 160 -0.73 14.38 -12.81
C GLN A 160 -0.27 13.07 -12.15
N ALA A 161 -1.01 12.58 -11.16
CA ALA A 161 -0.73 11.29 -10.52
C ALA A 161 -0.85 10.12 -11.52
N ALA A 162 -1.89 10.12 -12.35
CA ALA A 162 -2.09 9.11 -13.38
C ALA A 162 -0.96 9.08 -14.43
N LYS A 163 -0.39 10.22 -14.77
CA LYS A 163 0.75 10.31 -15.70
C LYS A 163 1.99 9.56 -15.20
N ARG A 164 2.14 9.34 -13.89
CA ARG A 164 3.23 8.54 -13.32
C ARG A 164 3.20 7.06 -13.75
N TYR A 165 2.04 6.60 -14.20
CA TYR A 165 1.81 5.23 -14.68
C TYR A 165 1.89 5.09 -16.20
N LEU A 166 2.20 6.17 -16.94
CA LEU A 166 2.41 6.09 -18.39
C LEU A 166 3.51 5.06 -18.73
N GLY A 167 3.21 4.18 -19.68
CA GLY A 167 4.09 3.06 -20.06
C GLY A 167 4.00 1.84 -19.16
N THR A 168 3.22 1.88 -18.08
CA THR A 168 2.95 0.71 -17.25
C THR A 168 1.96 -0.22 -17.98
N PRO A 169 2.24 -1.53 -18.13
CA PRO A 169 1.31 -2.46 -18.75
C PRO A 169 0.03 -2.60 -17.94
N TYR A 170 -1.10 -2.70 -18.65
CA TYR A 170 -2.38 -2.93 -18.00
C TYR A 170 -2.48 -4.35 -17.45
N ARG A 171 -2.92 -4.47 -16.21
CA ARG A 171 -3.34 -5.73 -15.58
C ARG A 171 -4.57 -5.48 -14.71
N TRP A 172 -5.60 -6.29 -14.89
CA TRP A 172 -6.79 -6.22 -14.03
C TRP A 172 -6.38 -6.38 -12.57
N GLY A 173 -6.88 -5.51 -11.68
CA GLY A 173 -6.53 -5.51 -10.25
C GLY A 173 -5.13 -4.98 -9.93
N GLY A 174 -4.29 -4.70 -10.92
CA GLY A 174 -2.94 -4.15 -10.69
C GLY A 174 -3.00 -2.72 -10.13
N LYS A 175 -2.16 -2.42 -9.15
CA LYS A 175 -2.09 -1.12 -8.48
C LYS A 175 -0.66 -0.55 -8.45
N THR A 176 0.30 -1.34 -8.81
CA THR A 176 1.71 -0.99 -8.70
C THR A 176 2.28 -0.44 -10.01
N PRO A 177 3.45 0.23 -9.97
CA PRO A 177 4.12 0.68 -11.19
C PRO A 177 4.62 -0.45 -12.10
N ALA A 178 4.59 -1.70 -11.66
CA ALA A 178 4.91 -2.86 -12.51
C ALA A 178 3.74 -3.23 -13.44
N CYS A 179 2.50 -3.08 -12.93
CA CYS A 179 1.27 -3.30 -13.70
C CYS A 179 0.14 -2.53 -13.03
N ALA A 180 -0.63 -1.79 -13.80
CA ALA A 180 -1.68 -0.94 -13.27
C ALA A 180 -3.03 -1.22 -13.94
N ALA A 181 -4.09 -1.16 -13.14
CA ALA A 181 -5.45 -1.10 -13.61
C ALA A 181 -6.03 0.30 -13.37
N TRP A 182 -7.24 0.52 -13.86
CA TRP A 182 -7.99 1.77 -13.72
C TRP A 182 -8.04 2.32 -12.27
N HIS A 183 -8.01 1.44 -11.26
CA HIS A 183 -8.14 1.79 -9.85
C HIS A 183 -6.87 2.35 -9.19
N THR A 184 -5.78 2.43 -9.91
CA THR A 184 -4.47 2.89 -9.38
C THR A 184 -4.53 4.31 -8.82
N CYS A 185 -5.36 5.18 -9.39
CA CYS A 185 -5.54 6.56 -8.91
C CYS A 185 -6.15 6.62 -7.50
N CYS A 186 -6.98 5.63 -7.11
CA CYS A 186 -7.63 5.60 -5.79
C CYS A 186 -6.66 5.27 -4.64
N ALA A 187 -5.54 4.63 -4.92
CA ALA A 187 -4.54 4.30 -3.91
C ALA A 187 -3.75 5.52 -3.42
N VAL A 188 -3.61 6.53 -4.29
CA VAL A 188 -2.89 7.78 -3.98
C VAL A 188 -3.83 8.82 -3.33
N PHE A 189 -5.15 8.68 -3.56
CA PHE A 189 -6.19 9.56 -3.01
C PHE A 189 -7.29 8.71 -2.34
N PRO A 190 -7.08 8.24 -1.11
CA PRO A 190 -7.98 7.25 -0.48
C PRO A 190 -9.40 7.71 -0.18
N SER A 191 -9.78 8.95 -0.43
CA SER A 191 -11.10 9.48 -0.08
C SER A 191 -11.79 10.29 -1.18
N GLY A 192 -11.28 10.29 -2.39
CA GLY A 192 -11.95 10.93 -3.51
C GLY A 192 -12.88 9.95 -4.23
N GLY A 193 -14.08 9.67 -3.70
CA GLY A 193 -15.13 9.06 -4.50
C GLY A 193 -15.32 9.88 -5.78
N ILE A 194 -15.18 9.25 -6.96
CA ILE A 194 -15.58 9.86 -8.22
C ILE A 194 -17.10 9.94 -8.16
N PRO A 195 -17.73 11.12 -8.16
CA PRO A 195 -19.17 11.20 -8.31
C PRO A 195 -19.54 10.59 -9.66
N SER A 196 -20.52 9.69 -9.62
CA SER A 196 -21.18 9.05 -10.76
C SER A 196 -21.66 10.06 -11.81
#